data_b2e81a39446c5ed8fbafd8a6cfd9e879
#
_entry.id   b2e81a39446c5ed8fbafd8a6cfd9e879
#
_cell.length_a   1.000
_cell.length_b   1.000
_cell.length_c   1.000
_cell.angle_alpha   90.00
_cell.angle_beta   90.00
_cell.angle_gamma   90.00
#
_symmetry.space_group_name_H-M   'P 1'
#
loop_
_entity.id
_entity.type
_entity.pdbx_description
1 polymer ?
#
loop_
_entity_poly.entity_id
_entity_poly.type
_entity_poly.pdbx_seq_one_letter_code
_entity_poly.pdbx_strand_id
1 'polypeptide(L)'
;MKREVLNMGYRSDVAYVIRFGTVDQRDTFIELVKHRNDEHLKQALDECETNYDLPIITFFTDDVKWYPDYPEVRAHNHLMEWAVELYKEAGYRVVELGEDGEEQENEDGDCDCLDDYIYTRHSLETDFPRVKQEVKNV
;
A
#
# COMPACT_ATOMS: atom_id res chain seq x y z
N MET A 1 -19.26 16.97 -7.33
CA MET A 1 -19.36 17.27 -8.18
C MET A 1 -19.22 16.69 -9.49
N LYS A 2 -18.57 17.25 -10.35
CA LYS A 2 -18.49 16.72 -11.58
C LYS A 2 -17.83 15.45 -11.62
N ARG A 3 -16.91 15.20 -10.77
CA ARG A 3 -16.20 13.94 -10.74
C ARG A 3 -17.12 12.80 -10.43
N GLU A 4 -18.12 13.00 -9.62
CA GLU A 4 -19.02 11.94 -9.34
C GLU A 4 -19.77 11.48 -10.53
N VAL A 5 -20.14 12.38 -11.38
CA VAL A 5 -20.84 12.02 -12.57
C VAL A 5 -19.94 11.25 -13.51
N LEU A 6 -18.66 11.60 -13.49
CA LEU A 6 -17.73 10.96 -14.39
C LEU A 6 -17.06 9.75 -13.80
N ASN A 7 -17.39 9.41 -12.56
CA ASN A 7 -16.69 8.36 -11.88
C ASN A 7 -16.82 7.00 -12.43
N MET A 8 -17.76 6.79 -13.31
CA MET A 8 -17.91 5.46 -13.82
C MET A 8 -16.68 4.97 -14.50
N GLY A 9 -15.83 5.81 -14.98
CA GLY A 9 -14.62 5.38 -15.62
C GLY A 9 -13.36 5.95 -15.00
N TYR A 10 -13.46 6.67 -13.90
CA TYR A 10 -12.28 7.33 -13.36
C TYR A 10 -11.30 6.31 -12.82
N ARG A 11 -10.05 6.40 -13.28
CA ARG A 11 -9.03 5.42 -12.91
C ARG A 11 -7.83 6.10 -12.30
N SER A 12 -7.10 5.35 -11.51
CA SER A 12 -5.94 5.86 -10.78
C SER A 12 -4.83 4.83 -10.76
N ASP A 13 -3.62 5.33 -10.59
CA ASP A 13 -2.49 4.49 -10.21
C ASP A 13 -2.30 4.68 -8.73
N VAL A 14 -2.04 3.62 -8.00
CA VAL A 14 -1.97 3.66 -6.54
C VAL A 14 -0.74 2.90 -6.07
N ALA A 15 0.00 3.50 -5.14
CA ALA A 15 1.11 2.81 -4.51
C ALA A 15 1.13 3.13 -3.04
N TYR A 16 1.50 2.15 -2.21
CA TYR A 16 1.74 2.45 -0.80
C TYR A 16 2.85 1.58 -0.24
N VAL A 17 3.43 2.07 0.85
CA VAL A 17 4.41 1.33 1.62
C VAL A 17 4.01 1.44 3.09
N ILE A 18 4.08 0.31 3.79
CA ILE A 18 3.92 0.27 5.24
C ILE A 18 5.25 -0.19 5.78
N ARG A 19 5.81 0.57 6.72
CA ARG A 19 7.09 0.20 7.33
C ARG A 19 6.87 -0.07 8.80
N PHE A 20 7.50 -1.14 9.30
CA PHE A 20 7.47 -1.53 10.70
C PHE A 20 8.83 -1.26 11.33
N GLY A 21 8.93 -1.37 12.63
CA GLY A 21 10.19 -1.16 13.31
C GLY A 21 11.19 -2.27 13.05
N THR A 22 10.69 -3.51 12.88
CA THR A 22 11.56 -4.65 12.62
C THR A 22 10.86 -5.60 11.66
N VAL A 23 11.64 -6.50 11.07
CA VAL A 23 11.09 -7.55 10.22
C VAL A 23 10.16 -8.45 11.03
N ASP A 24 10.51 -8.70 12.29
CA ASP A 24 9.66 -9.55 13.13
C ASP A 24 8.29 -8.92 13.36
N GLN A 25 8.23 -7.61 13.54
CA GLN A 25 6.95 -6.93 13.69
C GLN A 25 6.13 -7.05 12.41
N ARG A 26 6.78 -6.88 11.27
CA ARG A 26 6.11 -7.04 9.98
C ARG A 26 5.51 -8.44 9.85
N ASP A 27 6.32 -9.46 10.17
CA ASP A 27 5.87 -10.83 10.03
C ASP A 27 4.75 -11.17 11.01
N THR A 28 4.82 -10.63 12.21
CA THR A 28 3.75 -10.80 13.19
C THR A 28 2.45 -10.17 12.69
N PHE A 29 2.56 -8.98 12.09
CA PHE A 29 1.38 -8.32 11.54
C PHE A 29 0.76 -9.16 10.44
N ILE A 30 1.59 -9.72 9.56
CA ILE A 30 1.10 -10.57 8.48
C ILE A 30 0.32 -11.76 9.05
N GLU A 31 0.86 -12.38 10.11
CA GLU A 31 0.17 -13.51 10.73
C GLU A 31 -1.15 -13.09 11.36
N LEU A 32 -1.19 -11.92 11.97
CA LEU A 32 -2.43 -11.40 12.54
C LEU A 32 -3.49 -11.20 11.47
N VAL A 33 -3.10 -10.67 10.33
CA VAL A 33 -4.02 -10.48 9.21
C VAL A 33 -4.55 -11.82 8.73
N LYS A 34 -3.66 -12.79 8.60
CA LYS A 34 -4.06 -14.10 8.08
C LYS A 34 -5.01 -14.81 9.02
N HIS A 35 -4.91 -14.54 10.32
CA HIS A 35 -5.76 -15.17 11.30
C HIS A 35 -7.09 -14.44 11.52
N ARG A 36 -7.27 -13.25 10.95
CA ARG A 36 -8.56 -12.60 10.98
C ARG A 36 -9.44 -13.31 9.99
N ASN A 37 -10.68 -13.52 10.34
CA ASN A 37 -11.59 -14.18 9.44
C ASN A 37 -12.23 -13.13 8.52
N ASP A 38 -11.42 -12.49 7.71
CA ASP A 38 -11.84 -11.39 6.85
C ASP A 38 -11.23 -11.61 5.46
N GLU A 39 -12.04 -12.04 4.54
CA GLU A 39 -11.56 -12.40 3.20
C GLU A 39 -11.02 -11.20 2.43
N HIS A 40 -11.65 -10.04 2.58
CA HIS A 40 -11.17 -8.87 1.87
C HIS A 40 -9.81 -8.44 2.38
N LEU A 41 -9.59 -8.55 3.68
CA LEU A 41 -8.33 -8.15 4.28
C LEU A 41 -7.21 -9.11 3.84
N LYS A 42 -7.51 -10.41 3.80
CA LYS A 42 -6.53 -11.38 3.34
C LYS A 42 -6.20 -11.18 1.87
N GLN A 43 -7.21 -10.87 1.07
CA GLN A 43 -7.01 -10.62 -0.35
C GLN A 43 -6.13 -9.40 -0.54
N ALA A 44 -6.35 -8.34 0.22
CA ALA A 44 -5.52 -7.15 0.12
C ALA A 44 -4.07 -7.47 0.44
N LEU A 45 -3.85 -8.26 1.48
CA LEU A 45 -2.49 -8.65 1.83
C LEU A 45 -1.84 -9.48 0.72
N ASP A 46 -2.61 -10.36 0.09
CA ASP A 46 -2.09 -11.19 -0.99
C ASP A 46 -1.66 -10.37 -2.20
N GLU A 47 -2.23 -9.19 -2.36
CA GLU A 47 -1.88 -8.30 -3.47
C GLU A 47 -0.62 -7.50 -3.17
N CYS A 48 -0.09 -7.57 -1.97
CA CYS A 48 1.09 -6.83 -1.58
C CYS A 48 2.34 -7.67 -1.73
N GLU A 49 3.48 -7.00 -1.79
CA GLU A 49 4.77 -7.65 -1.80
C GLU A 49 5.34 -7.64 -0.40
N THR A 50 5.80 -8.79 0.05
CA THR A 50 6.31 -8.94 1.42
C THR A 50 7.58 -9.78 1.50
N ASN A 51 8.24 -10.01 0.36
CA ASN A 51 9.39 -10.93 0.32
C ASN A 51 10.73 -10.22 0.45
N TYR A 52 10.75 -9.14 1.24
CA TYR A 52 11.94 -8.33 1.38
C TYR A 52 12.65 -8.62 2.69
N ASP A 53 13.93 -8.27 2.77
CA ASP A 53 14.65 -8.29 4.03
C ASP A 53 14.40 -7.04 4.85
N LEU A 54 13.67 -6.09 4.30
CA LEU A 54 13.35 -4.86 5.00
C LEU A 54 11.99 -4.97 5.67
N PRO A 55 11.76 -4.23 6.74
CA PRO A 55 10.51 -4.34 7.48
C PRO A 55 9.37 -3.58 6.81
N ILE A 56 9.09 -3.91 5.56
CA ILE A 56 8.08 -3.19 4.78
C ILE A 56 7.12 -4.14 4.10
N ILE A 57 5.93 -3.60 3.82
CA ILE A 57 4.94 -4.22 2.95
C ILE A 57 4.64 -3.18 1.88
N THR A 58 4.65 -3.57 0.62
CA THR A 58 4.44 -2.61 -0.46
C THR A 58 3.32 -3.05 -1.38
N PHE A 59 2.71 -2.08 -2.05
CA PHE A 59 1.63 -2.33 -2.98
C PHE A 59 1.73 -1.32 -4.12
N PHE A 60 1.51 -1.80 -5.33
CA PHE A 60 1.41 -0.93 -6.49
C PHE A 60 0.40 -1.52 -7.47
N THR A 61 -0.48 -0.67 -7.98
CA THR A 61 -1.38 -1.08 -9.05
C THR A 61 -1.60 0.13 -9.95
N ASP A 62 -1.96 -0.10 -11.20
CA ASP A 62 -2.20 1.00 -12.11
C ASP A 62 -3.52 0.80 -12.83
N ASP A 63 -4.08 1.91 -13.27
CA ASP A 63 -5.27 1.91 -14.13
C ASP A 63 -6.45 1.18 -13.49
N VAL A 64 -6.72 1.48 -12.22
CA VAL A 64 -7.79 0.83 -11.49
C VAL A 64 -8.82 1.85 -11.01
N LYS A 65 -10.02 1.37 -10.75
CA LYS A 65 -11.05 2.18 -10.13
C LYS A 65 -10.86 2.09 -8.62
N TRP A 66 -10.23 3.10 -8.04
CA TRP A 66 -9.85 3.07 -6.63
C TRP A 66 -10.81 3.95 -5.84
N TYR A 67 -12.02 3.46 -5.63
CA TYR A 67 -13.05 4.24 -4.93
C TYR A 67 -13.10 3.81 -3.46
N PRO A 68 -13.12 4.77 -2.54
CA PRO A 68 -13.00 4.44 -1.11
C PRO A 68 -14.11 3.54 -0.57
N ASP A 69 -15.25 3.50 -1.19
CA ASP A 69 -16.33 2.66 -0.70
C ASP A 69 -16.30 1.24 -1.27
N TYR A 70 -15.36 0.93 -2.15
CA TYR A 70 -15.22 -0.44 -2.60
C TYR A 70 -14.63 -1.28 -1.46
N PRO A 71 -15.16 -2.48 -1.21
CA PRO A 71 -14.65 -3.31 -0.11
C PRO A 71 -13.16 -3.61 -0.21
N GLU A 72 -12.66 -3.84 -1.43
CA GLU A 72 -11.26 -4.15 -1.60
C GLU A 72 -10.38 -2.93 -1.30
N VAL A 73 -10.84 -1.74 -1.64
CA VAL A 73 -10.08 -0.52 -1.33
C VAL A 73 -10.10 -0.26 0.17
N ARG A 74 -11.26 -0.49 0.81
CA ARG A 74 -11.33 -0.32 2.25
C ARG A 74 -10.41 -1.30 2.96
N ALA A 75 -10.26 -2.50 2.43
CA ALA A 75 -9.36 -3.48 3.02
C ALA A 75 -7.91 -3.01 2.97
N HIS A 76 -7.47 -2.45 1.85
CA HIS A 76 -6.12 -1.91 1.74
C HIS A 76 -5.91 -0.76 2.73
N ASN A 77 -6.89 0.14 2.84
CA ASN A 77 -6.79 1.23 3.79
C ASN A 77 -6.74 0.71 5.22
N HIS A 78 -7.49 -0.35 5.49
CA HIS A 78 -7.51 -0.94 6.83
C HIS A 78 -6.16 -1.57 7.17
N LEU A 79 -5.48 -2.19 6.22
CA LEU A 79 -4.15 -2.72 6.47
C LEU A 79 -3.21 -1.63 6.95
N MET A 80 -3.22 -0.49 6.27
CA MET A 80 -2.34 0.61 6.63
C MET A 80 -2.68 1.16 8.01
N GLU A 81 -3.95 1.41 8.26
CA GLU A 81 -4.38 1.99 9.52
C GLU A 81 -4.14 1.05 10.70
N TRP A 82 -4.36 -0.23 10.48
CA TRP A 82 -4.21 -1.22 11.54
C TRP A 82 -2.74 -1.37 11.93
N ALA A 83 -1.84 -1.33 10.96
CA ALA A 83 -0.41 -1.41 11.27
C ALA A 83 0.02 -0.28 12.18
N VAL A 84 -0.44 0.94 11.89
CA VAL A 84 -0.07 2.10 12.69
C VAL A 84 -0.72 2.04 14.07
N GLU A 85 -1.92 1.51 14.15
CA GLU A 85 -2.59 1.36 15.44
C GLU A 85 -1.88 0.36 16.35
N LEU A 86 -1.37 -0.72 15.77
CA LEU A 86 -0.77 -1.78 16.56
C LEU A 86 0.66 -1.50 16.96
N TYR A 87 1.40 -0.78 16.13
CA TYR A 87 2.83 -0.61 16.36
C TYR A 87 3.22 0.86 16.32
N LYS A 88 3.78 1.36 17.43
CA LYS A 88 4.18 2.73 17.51
C LYS A 88 5.21 3.11 16.49
N GLU A 89 6.07 2.17 16.12
CA GLU A 89 7.14 2.44 15.16
C GLU A 89 6.70 2.30 13.71
N ALA A 90 5.47 1.89 13.47
CA ALA A 90 5.02 1.71 12.10
C ALA A 90 4.54 3.02 11.49
N GLY A 91 4.67 3.12 10.19
CA GLY A 91 4.14 4.24 9.43
C GLY A 91 3.81 3.82 8.03
N TYR A 92 3.00 4.60 7.35
CA TYR A 92 2.69 4.31 5.95
C TYR A 92 2.63 5.60 5.13
N ARG A 93 2.81 5.44 3.83
CA ARG A 93 2.60 6.49 2.86
C ARG A 93 1.84 5.88 1.69
N VAL A 94 0.77 6.52 1.27
CA VAL A 94 0.01 6.09 0.10
C VAL A 94 -0.14 7.27 -0.85
N VAL A 95 0.00 7.02 -2.13
CA VAL A 95 -0.13 8.04 -3.17
C VAL A 95 -1.04 7.50 -4.23
N GLU A 96 -2.01 8.32 -4.64
CA GLU A 96 -2.90 8.02 -5.75
C GLU A 96 -2.70 9.08 -6.81
N LEU A 97 -2.50 8.66 -8.05
CA LEU A 97 -2.41 9.57 -9.17
C LEU A 97 -3.55 9.26 -10.12
N GLY A 98 -4.51 10.18 -10.23
CA GLY A 98 -5.67 9.98 -11.07
C GLY A 98 -5.38 10.22 -12.53
N GLU A 99 -6.26 9.70 -13.37
CA GLU A 99 -6.06 9.82 -14.81
C GLU A 99 -6.11 11.27 -15.29
N ASP A 100 -6.66 12.16 -14.50
CA ASP A 100 -6.67 13.58 -14.82
C ASP A 100 -5.43 14.31 -14.29
N GLY A 101 -4.48 13.58 -13.74
CA GLY A 101 -3.26 14.17 -13.22
C GLY A 101 -3.35 14.63 -11.77
N GLU A 102 -4.50 14.44 -11.14
CA GLU A 102 -4.67 14.88 -9.76
C GLU A 102 -4.00 13.88 -8.83
N GLU A 103 -3.19 14.38 -7.91
CA GLU A 103 -2.43 13.54 -7.00
C GLU A 103 -2.99 13.70 -5.59
N GLN A 104 -3.11 12.58 -4.87
CA GLN A 104 -3.48 12.60 -3.47
C GLN A 104 -2.46 11.80 -2.70
N GLU A 105 -2.01 12.34 -1.56
CA GLU A 105 -1.04 11.67 -0.72
C GLU A 105 -1.57 11.62 0.70
N ASN A 106 -1.26 10.55 1.41
CA ASN A 106 -1.62 10.44 2.80
C ASN A 106 -0.55 9.68 3.54
N GLU A 107 -0.22 10.13 4.75
CA GLU A 107 0.80 9.50 5.59
C GLU A 107 0.31 9.48 7.02
N ASP A 108 0.71 8.45 7.75
CA ASP A 108 0.41 8.38 9.18
C ASP A 108 1.48 7.55 9.86
N GLY A 109 1.65 7.77 11.15
CA GLY A 109 2.63 7.04 11.94
C GLY A 109 4.03 7.58 11.70
N ASP A 110 5.01 6.70 11.82
CA ASP A 110 6.42 7.08 11.63
C ASP A 110 6.74 7.06 10.15
N CYS A 111 6.62 8.22 9.52
CA CYS A 111 6.75 8.36 8.07
C CYS A 111 8.11 8.86 7.61
N ASP A 112 9.10 8.83 8.48
CA ASP A 112 10.42 9.37 8.14
C ASP A 112 10.98 8.67 6.91
N CYS A 113 11.32 9.44 5.89
CA CYS A 113 11.91 8.96 4.64
C CYS A 113 11.02 8.02 3.83
N LEU A 114 9.72 7.92 4.11
CA LEU A 114 8.87 7.07 3.30
C LEU A 114 8.64 7.65 1.91
N ASP A 115 8.80 8.96 1.73
CA ASP A 115 8.67 9.57 0.42
C ASP A 115 9.81 9.19 -0.50
N ASP A 116 10.86 8.56 0.01
CA ASP A 116 11.91 8.04 -0.86
C ASP A 116 11.42 6.84 -1.68
N TYR A 117 10.38 6.16 -1.23
CA TYR A 117 9.89 4.97 -1.91
C TYR A 117 8.87 5.28 -3.01
N ILE A 118 8.12 6.37 -2.90
CA ILE A 118 7.02 6.65 -3.82
C ILE A 118 7.02 8.13 -4.16
N TYR A 119 7.02 8.44 -5.46
CA TYR A 119 7.02 9.82 -5.90
C TYR A 119 6.39 9.92 -7.28
N THR A 120 6.04 11.13 -7.71
CA THR A 120 5.48 11.34 -9.02
C THR A 120 6.35 12.29 -9.81
N ARG A 121 6.43 12.04 -11.10
CA ARG A 121 7.04 12.95 -12.04
C ARG A 121 6.05 13.08 -13.16
N HIS A 122 6.22 12.35 -14.22
CA HIS A 122 5.24 12.28 -15.27
C HIS A 122 4.23 11.19 -14.97
N SER A 123 4.59 10.26 -14.11
CA SER A 123 3.75 9.15 -13.71
C SER A 123 4.09 8.79 -12.28
N LEU A 124 3.30 7.95 -11.66
CA LEU A 124 3.56 7.47 -10.32
C LEU A 124 4.71 6.46 -10.40
N GLU A 125 5.74 6.68 -9.62
CA GLU A 125 6.94 5.85 -9.64
C GLU A 125 7.26 5.37 -8.26
N THR A 126 7.90 4.23 -8.19
CA THR A 126 8.31 3.67 -6.91
C THR A 126 9.77 3.28 -6.98
N ASP A 127 10.41 3.28 -5.81
CA ASP A 127 11.76 2.78 -5.67
C ASP A 127 11.72 1.67 -4.64
N PHE A 128 10.84 0.71 -4.86
CA PHE A 128 10.73 -0.43 -3.95
C PHE A 128 11.90 -1.38 -4.18
N PRO A 129 12.39 -2.01 -3.14
CA PRO A 129 13.49 -2.95 -3.30
C PRO A 129 13.04 -4.15 -4.10
N ARG A 130 13.99 -4.81 -4.77
CA ARG A 130 13.66 -5.98 -5.52
C ARG A 130 13.32 -7.12 -4.59
N VAL A 131 12.38 -7.93 -5.02
CA VAL A 131 12.03 -9.13 -4.33
C VAL A 131 13.17 -10.12 -4.51
N LYS A 132 13.41 -10.92 -3.51
CA LYS A 132 14.59 -11.80 -3.52
C LYS A 132 14.40 -13.13 -4.18
N GLN A 133 13.59 -13.24 -5.18
CA GLN A 133 13.41 -14.53 -5.79
C GLN A 133 14.47 -14.86 -6.74
N GLU A 134 15.15 -13.91 -7.28
CA GLU A 134 16.16 -14.23 -8.26
C GLU A 134 17.29 -15.01 -7.67
N VAL A 135 17.41 -14.98 -6.38
CA VAL A 135 18.48 -15.75 -5.76
C VAL A 135 18.34 -17.21 -6.02
N LYS A 136 17.14 -17.66 -6.24
CA LYS A 136 16.94 -19.05 -6.47
C LYS A 136 17.42 -19.53 -7.76
N ASN A 137 17.73 -18.69 -8.66
CA ASN A 137 18.17 -19.10 -9.96
C ASN A 137 19.65 -19.35 -10.03
N VAL A 138 20.32 -19.19 -8.96
CA VAL A 138 21.76 -19.39 -8.97
C VAL A 138 22.13 -20.83 -8.86
#